data_5e4f70f066bab44fc10dfdb4d951a5db
#
_entry.id   5e4f70f066bab44fc10dfdb4d951a5db
#
_cell.length_a   1.000
_cell.length_b   1.000
_cell.length_c   1.000
_cell.angle_alpha   90.00
_cell.angle_beta   90.00
_cell.angle_gamma   90.00
#
_symmetry.space_group_name_H-M   'P 1'
#
loop_
_entity.id
_entity.type
_entity.pdbx_description
1 polymer ?
#
loop_
_entity_poly.entity_id
_entity_poly.type
_entity_poly.pdbx_seq_one_letter_code
_entity_poly.pdbx_strand_id
1 'polypeptide(L)'
;MTYSYTQISQYLRCPRSYRHRYLDGWQEKDSRAALLFGRCFEKALSGFFRREDSAAVLFKEWGAYRETRLEYNNGEDWERMARQGVQLLERLAQDHRIRIRQPRRNLQVKLVRPLPNGNDFVAYVDALGHLDSTRCLLEWKTTSSRYPEQPEGLLALDPQLVCYSWVSGITEVALVVFVRKRVPEIQYLRTSISEEQRRDFGQLVEHSVGQIEAGQFLPHSGIRFPQNGCVSCPYLGLCLGSQQLVEAKLIRRPGASDLDWLDQFDE
;
A
#
# COMPACT_ATOMS: atom_id res chain seq x y z
N MET A 1 -8.52 -14.21 -14.91
CA MET A 1 -8.19 -13.84 -13.52
C MET A 1 -7.76 -12.37 -13.45
N THR A 2 -7.82 -11.78 -12.26
CA THR A 2 -7.34 -10.41 -12.05
C THR A 2 -6.17 -10.42 -11.08
N TYR A 3 -5.08 -9.75 -11.44
CA TYR A 3 -3.88 -9.62 -10.62
C TYR A 3 -3.70 -8.17 -10.17
N SER A 4 -3.04 -7.96 -9.04
CA SER A 4 -2.74 -6.64 -8.52
C SER A 4 -1.27 -6.50 -8.12
N TYR A 5 -0.82 -5.25 -7.92
CA TYR A 5 0.52 -4.98 -7.41
C TYR A 5 0.82 -5.75 -6.11
N THR A 6 -0.12 -5.75 -5.17
CA THR A 6 0.06 -6.43 -3.88
C THR A 6 0.26 -7.94 -4.05
N GLN A 7 -0.50 -8.57 -4.97
CA GLN A 7 -0.35 -9.98 -5.27
C GLN A 7 1.01 -10.30 -5.89
N ILE A 8 1.43 -9.54 -6.91
CA ILE A 8 2.73 -9.75 -7.56
C ILE A 8 3.88 -9.48 -6.58
N SER A 9 3.81 -8.40 -5.80
CA SER A 9 4.80 -8.10 -4.77
C SER A 9 4.92 -9.21 -3.71
N GLN A 10 3.78 -9.81 -3.30
CA GLN A 10 3.77 -10.96 -2.39
C GLN A 10 4.42 -12.19 -3.03
N TYR A 11 4.12 -12.46 -4.31
CA TYR A 11 4.71 -13.57 -5.05
C TYR A 11 6.22 -13.42 -5.19
N LEU A 12 6.69 -12.25 -5.61
CA LEU A 12 8.11 -11.95 -5.76
C LEU A 12 8.88 -12.04 -4.44
N ARG A 13 8.28 -11.64 -3.34
CA ARG A 13 8.88 -11.78 -2.02
C ARG A 13 9.02 -13.25 -1.62
N CYS A 14 7.98 -14.05 -1.79
CA CYS A 14 7.99 -15.49 -1.56
C CYS A 14 6.77 -16.17 -2.18
N PRO A 15 6.94 -16.98 -3.26
CA PRO A 15 5.84 -17.69 -3.92
C PRO A 15 5.01 -18.55 -2.96
N ARG A 16 5.63 -19.20 -1.96
CA ARG A 16 4.89 -19.99 -0.97
C ARG A 16 4.02 -19.11 -0.08
N SER A 17 4.46 -17.90 0.29
CA SER A 17 3.64 -16.99 1.08
C SER A 17 2.44 -16.46 0.27
N TYR A 18 2.61 -16.25 -1.04
CA TYR A 18 1.52 -15.97 -1.96
C TYR A 18 0.47 -17.08 -1.94
N ARG A 19 0.89 -18.35 -2.09
CA ARG A 19 -0.01 -19.49 -2.03
C ARG A 19 -0.80 -19.52 -0.73
N HIS A 20 -0.12 -19.37 0.41
CA HIS A 20 -0.79 -19.37 1.71
C HIS A 20 -1.87 -18.29 1.82
N ARG A 21 -1.58 -17.09 1.31
CA ARG A 21 -2.51 -15.97 1.38
C ARG A 21 -3.67 -16.11 0.40
N TYR A 22 -3.35 -16.26 -0.89
CA TYR A 22 -4.33 -16.09 -1.98
C TYR A 22 -4.99 -17.39 -2.43
N LEU A 23 -4.36 -18.54 -2.23
CA LEU A 23 -4.92 -19.84 -2.61
C LEU A 23 -5.43 -20.62 -1.40
N ASP A 24 -4.67 -20.65 -0.32
CA ASP A 24 -5.04 -21.40 0.89
C ASP A 24 -5.92 -20.55 1.85
N GLY A 25 -6.04 -19.23 1.65
CA GLY A 25 -6.92 -18.32 2.39
C GLY A 25 -6.44 -17.96 3.80
N TRP A 26 -5.13 -18.04 4.07
CA TRP A 26 -4.57 -17.65 5.36
C TRP A 26 -4.34 -16.15 5.47
N GLN A 27 -4.80 -15.52 6.57
CA GLN A 27 -4.63 -14.12 6.87
C GLN A 27 -4.06 -13.92 8.27
N GLU A 28 -3.38 -12.79 8.49
CA GLU A 28 -2.93 -12.40 9.83
C GLU A 28 -4.13 -12.08 10.73
N LYS A 29 -4.10 -12.56 11.98
CA LYS A 29 -5.14 -12.26 12.99
C LYS A 29 -5.06 -10.83 13.48
N ASP A 30 -3.84 -10.40 13.77
CA ASP A 30 -3.59 -9.10 14.37
C ASP A 30 -3.22 -8.10 13.28
N SER A 31 -3.84 -6.94 13.37
CA SER A 31 -3.54 -5.85 12.46
C SER A 31 -2.63 -4.85 13.14
N ARG A 32 -1.55 -4.50 12.45
CA ARG A 32 -0.64 -3.44 12.90
C ARG A 32 -1.36 -2.09 12.85
N ALA A 33 -1.32 -1.36 13.97
CA ALA A 33 -1.96 -0.06 14.12
C ALA A 33 -1.60 0.89 12.97
N ALA A 34 -0.32 0.88 12.52
CA ALA A 34 0.15 1.74 11.44
C ALA A 34 -0.55 1.47 10.10
N LEU A 35 -0.88 0.20 9.77
CA LEU A 35 -1.59 -0.14 8.53
C LEU A 35 -3.04 0.32 8.57
N LEU A 36 -3.75 0.05 9.66
CA LEU A 36 -5.13 0.46 9.81
C LEU A 36 -5.26 1.98 9.86
N PHE A 37 -4.36 2.64 10.59
CA PHE A 37 -4.32 4.10 10.61
C PHE A 37 -4.10 4.67 9.21
N GLY A 38 -3.19 4.08 8.41
CA GLY A 38 -2.96 4.49 7.03
C GLY A 38 -4.24 4.50 6.22
N ARG A 39 -5.04 3.44 6.28
CA ARG A 39 -6.34 3.34 5.61
C ARG A 39 -7.35 4.38 6.10
N CYS A 40 -7.45 4.58 7.42
CA CYS A 40 -8.35 5.60 7.98
C CYS A 40 -7.92 7.01 7.56
N PHE A 41 -6.63 7.27 7.53
CA PHE A 41 -6.07 8.56 7.12
C PHE A 41 -6.28 8.81 5.62
N GLU A 42 -6.19 7.80 4.78
CA GLU A 42 -6.47 7.86 3.35
C GLU A 42 -7.94 8.22 3.06
N LYS A 43 -8.90 7.65 3.82
CA LYS A 43 -10.30 8.07 3.77
C LYS A 43 -10.47 9.53 4.19
N ALA A 44 -9.76 9.96 5.23
CA ALA A 44 -9.78 11.36 5.66
C ALA A 44 -9.19 12.30 4.61
N LEU A 45 -8.12 11.90 3.90
CA LEU A 45 -7.59 12.64 2.76
C LEU A 45 -8.61 12.75 1.62
N SER A 46 -9.31 11.66 1.32
CA SER A 46 -10.39 11.68 0.34
C SER A 46 -11.49 12.66 0.73
N GLY A 47 -11.92 12.68 1.99
CA GLY A 47 -12.84 13.67 2.55
C GLY A 47 -12.30 15.10 2.41
N PHE A 48 -11.03 15.33 2.74
CA PHE A 48 -10.37 16.63 2.62
C PHE A 48 -10.50 17.20 1.19
N PHE A 49 -10.13 16.43 0.18
CA PHE A 49 -10.19 16.88 -1.20
C PHE A 49 -11.63 17.00 -1.73
N ARG A 50 -12.59 16.28 -1.13
CA ARG A 50 -14.04 16.45 -1.40
C ARG A 50 -14.67 17.60 -0.64
N ARG A 51 -13.89 18.33 0.19
CA ARG A 51 -14.35 19.45 1.05
C ARG A 51 -15.29 18.99 2.18
N GLU A 52 -15.13 17.78 2.65
CA GLU A 52 -15.77 17.27 3.85
C GLU A 52 -14.94 17.62 5.09
N ASP A 53 -15.51 17.45 6.29
CA ASP A 53 -14.75 17.57 7.53
C ASP A 53 -13.82 16.35 7.69
N SER A 54 -12.59 16.51 7.22
CA SER A 54 -11.60 15.44 7.21
C SER A 54 -11.19 14.97 8.61
N ALA A 55 -11.23 15.86 9.61
CA ALA A 55 -10.95 15.50 11.00
C ALA A 55 -12.07 14.61 11.56
N ALA A 56 -13.34 14.95 11.27
CA ALA A 56 -14.48 14.12 11.65
C ALA A 56 -14.44 12.75 10.96
N VAL A 57 -14.07 12.70 9.66
CA VAL A 57 -13.88 11.45 8.92
C VAL A 57 -12.80 10.61 9.59
N LEU A 58 -11.62 11.18 9.87
CA LEU A 58 -10.53 10.47 10.54
C LEU A 58 -10.98 9.92 11.90
N PHE A 59 -11.65 10.75 12.70
CA PHE A 59 -12.10 10.35 14.02
C PHE A 59 -13.13 9.21 13.98
N LYS A 60 -14.07 9.26 13.04
CA LYS A 60 -15.03 8.19 12.81
C LYS A 60 -14.34 6.88 12.41
N GLU A 61 -13.50 6.91 11.38
CA GLU A 61 -12.84 5.72 10.85
C GLU A 61 -11.84 5.11 11.84
N TRP A 62 -10.99 5.93 12.46
CA TRP A 62 -10.01 5.48 13.45
C TRP A 62 -10.68 5.14 14.79
N GLY A 63 -11.78 5.81 15.13
CA GLY A 63 -12.59 5.54 16.32
C GLY A 63 -13.12 4.11 16.41
N ALA A 64 -13.42 3.49 15.26
CA ALA A 64 -13.87 2.11 15.17
C ALA A 64 -12.85 1.09 15.75
N TYR A 65 -11.57 1.48 15.84
CA TYR A 65 -10.50 0.63 16.34
C TYR A 65 -10.06 0.96 17.78
N ARG A 66 -10.75 1.87 18.49
CA ARG A 66 -10.32 2.34 19.80
C ARG A 66 -10.22 1.22 20.84
N GLU A 67 -11.18 0.31 20.82
CA GLU A 67 -11.24 -0.84 21.75
C GLU A 67 -10.61 -2.11 21.13
N THR A 68 -10.05 -2.02 19.93
CA THR A 68 -9.42 -3.16 19.24
C THR A 68 -7.98 -3.31 19.74
N ARG A 69 -7.59 -4.54 20.05
CA ARG A 69 -6.19 -4.83 20.37
C ARG A 69 -5.35 -4.74 19.10
N LEU A 70 -4.53 -3.69 19.01
CA LEU A 70 -3.62 -3.44 17.88
C LEU A 70 -2.17 -3.55 18.32
N GLU A 71 -1.30 -3.93 17.36
CA GLU A 71 0.15 -3.85 17.52
C GLU A 71 0.61 -2.42 17.21
N TYR A 72 1.08 -1.70 18.23
CA TYR A 72 1.64 -0.36 18.11
C TYR A 72 3.17 -0.42 18.06
N ASN A 73 3.79 0.47 17.30
CA ASN A 73 5.22 0.70 17.40
C ASN A 73 5.57 1.37 18.74
N ASN A 74 6.83 1.28 19.16
CA ASN A 74 7.29 1.86 20.42
C ASN A 74 6.91 3.33 20.55
N GLY A 75 6.21 3.66 21.65
CA GLY A 75 5.78 5.01 21.96
C GLY A 75 4.60 5.53 21.14
N GLU A 76 3.93 4.68 20.36
CA GLU A 76 2.65 4.99 19.69
C GLU A 76 1.49 4.42 20.49
N ASP A 77 0.36 5.10 20.47
CA ASP A 77 -0.92 4.69 21.00
C ASP A 77 -2.05 5.28 20.15
N TRP A 78 -3.28 4.88 20.43
CA TRP A 78 -4.45 5.32 19.66
C TRP A 78 -4.62 6.84 19.66
N GLU A 79 -4.55 7.48 20.83
CA GLU A 79 -4.74 8.93 21.00
C GLU A 79 -3.64 9.74 20.34
N ARG A 80 -2.39 9.30 20.47
CA ARG A 80 -1.24 9.94 19.83
C ARG A 80 -1.37 9.91 18.31
N MET A 81 -1.73 8.77 17.75
CA MET A 81 -1.90 8.62 16.31
C MET A 81 -3.06 9.49 15.80
N ALA A 82 -4.21 9.50 16.51
CA ALA A 82 -5.36 10.35 16.20
C ALA A 82 -4.96 11.84 16.15
N ARG A 83 -4.30 12.32 17.21
CA ARG A 83 -3.85 13.72 17.33
C ARG A 83 -2.88 14.11 16.21
N GLN A 84 -1.90 13.26 15.94
CA GLN A 84 -0.93 13.50 14.86
C GLN A 84 -1.61 13.50 13.49
N GLY A 85 -2.62 12.66 13.27
CA GLY A 85 -3.41 12.66 12.04
C GLY A 85 -4.16 13.98 11.82
N VAL A 86 -4.85 14.47 12.86
CA VAL A 86 -5.54 15.77 12.78
C VAL A 86 -4.55 16.90 12.46
N GLN A 87 -3.40 16.94 13.14
CA GLN A 87 -2.36 17.95 12.90
C GLN A 87 -1.81 17.87 11.46
N LEU A 88 -1.71 16.66 10.87
CA LEU A 88 -1.30 16.50 9.46
C LEU A 88 -2.35 17.02 8.50
N LEU A 89 -3.64 16.80 8.78
CA LEU A 89 -4.74 17.35 7.97
C LEU A 89 -4.81 18.89 8.06
N GLU A 90 -4.62 19.46 9.25
CA GLU A 90 -4.52 20.92 9.45
C GLU A 90 -3.33 21.50 8.67
N ARG A 91 -2.19 20.81 8.69
CA ARG A 91 -1.01 21.22 7.93
C ARG A 91 -1.23 21.15 6.43
N LEU A 92 -1.89 20.10 5.96
CA LEU A 92 -2.28 19.96 4.55
C LEU A 92 -3.24 21.08 4.12
N ALA A 93 -4.15 21.52 5.00
CA ALA A 93 -5.07 22.63 4.73
C ALA A 93 -4.36 23.99 4.53
N GLN A 94 -3.19 24.15 5.13
CA GLN A 94 -2.33 25.32 4.96
C GLN A 94 -1.38 25.21 3.78
N ASP A 95 -1.23 24.00 3.23
CA ASP A 95 -0.33 23.68 2.12
C ASP A 95 -1.12 23.59 0.82
N HIS A 96 -0.77 24.41 -0.16
CA HIS A 96 -1.48 24.50 -1.43
C HIS A 96 -0.74 23.81 -2.59
N ARG A 97 0.26 22.98 -2.29
CA ARG A 97 1.08 22.31 -3.29
C ARG A 97 0.31 21.23 -4.06
N ILE A 98 -0.64 20.55 -3.41
CA ILE A 98 -1.45 19.51 -4.04
C ILE A 98 -2.76 20.09 -4.54
N ARG A 99 -3.10 19.80 -5.80
CA ARG A 99 -4.39 20.15 -6.39
C ARG A 99 -4.99 18.95 -7.11
N ILE A 100 -6.18 18.56 -6.69
CA ILE A 100 -6.95 17.49 -7.33
C ILE A 100 -8.22 18.11 -7.92
N ARG A 101 -8.32 18.09 -9.26
CA ARG A 101 -9.53 18.52 -9.96
C ARG A 101 -10.50 17.34 -10.02
N GLN A 102 -11.81 17.62 -9.89
CA GLN A 102 -12.86 16.59 -9.91
C GLN A 102 -12.55 15.41 -8.96
N PRO A 103 -12.48 15.64 -7.63
CA PRO A 103 -12.03 14.63 -6.67
C PRO A 103 -12.76 13.28 -6.78
N ARG A 104 -14.07 13.30 -7.08
CA ARG A 104 -14.86 12.07 -7.26
C ARG A 104 -14.35 11.15 -8.37
N ARG A 105 -13.57 11.65 -9.34
CA ARG A 105 -13.02 10.89 -10.47
C ARG A 105 -11.52 10.63 -10.34
N ASN A 106 -10.84 11.46 -9.57
CA ASN A 106 -9.37 11.49 -9.52
C ASN A 106 -8.81 11.12 -8.14
N LEU A 107 -9.64 10.59 -7.23
CA LEU A 107 -9.22 9.93 -5.99
C LEU A 107 -9.56 8.45 -6.09
N GLN A 108 -8.69 7.60 -5.56
CA GLN A 108 -8.83 6.15 -5.55
C GLN A 108 -9.13 5.58 -6.96
N VAL A 109 -8.28 5.97 -7.90
CA VAL A 109 -8.52 5.69 -9.33
C VAL A 109 -8.17 4.25 -9.64
N LYS A 110 -9.18 3.46 -9.99
CA LYS A 110 -8.98 2.11 -10.51
C LYS A 110 -8.49 2.15 -11.94
N LEU A 111 -7.34 1.57 -12.18
CA LEU A 111 -6.73 1.42 -13.49
C LEU A 111 -6.65 -0.06 -13.85
N VAL A 112 -7.00 -0.41 -15.07
CA VAL A 112 -6.97 -1.79 -15.56
C VAL A 112 -6.07 -1.85 -16.80
N ARG A 113 -5.19 -2.84 -16.83
CA ARG A 113 -4.35 -3.14 -17.99
C ARG A 113 -4.51 -4.61 -18.36
N PRO A 114 -4.99 -4.92 -19.59
CA PRO A 114 -5.02 -6.29 -20.09
C PRO A 114 -3.60 -6.86 -20.20
N LEU A 115 -3.44 -8.13 -19.83
CA LEU A 115 -2.21 -8.89 -19.98
C LEU A 115 -2.29 -9.77 -21.24
N PRO A 116 -1.14 -10.12 -21.86
CA PRO A 116 -1.12 -10.94 -23.09
C PRO A 116 -1.77 -12.32 -22.98
N ASN A 117 -1.81 -12.88 -21.74
CA ASN A 117 -2.42 -14.19 -21.47
C ASN A 117 -3.95 -14.13 -21.20
N GLY A 118 -4.61 -13.01 -21.48
CA GLY A 118 -6.05 -12.84 -21.31
C GLY A 118 -6.51 -12.55 -19.87
N ASN A 119 -5.58 -12.32 -18.96
CA ASN A 119 -5.88 -11.83 -17.61
C ASN A 119 -5.87 -10.29 -17.58
N ASP A 120 -6.38 -9.73 -16.48
CA ASP A 120 -6.30 -8.30 -16.21
C ASP A 120 -5.33 -8.01 -15.06
N PHE A 121 -4.62 -6.90 -15.17
CA PHE A 121 -3.88 -6.32 -14.06
C PHE A 121 -4.57 -5.05 -13.58
N VAL A 122 -4.84 -4.96 -12.27
CA VAL A 122 -5.52 -3.85 -11.64
C VAL A 122 -4.56 -3.12 -10.70
N ALA A 123 -4.56 -1.80 -10.79
CA ALA A 123 -3.90 -0.92 -9.86
C ALA A 123 -4.89 0.15 -9.35
N TYR A 124 -4.80 0.47 -8.07
CA TYR A 124 -5.52 1.57 -7.45
C TYR A 124 -4.52 2.65 -7.10
N VAL A 125 -4.68 3.80 -7.71
CA VAL A 125 -3.83 4.96 -7.50
C VAL A 125 -4.55 5.91 -6.57
N ASP A 126 -3.89 6.36 -5.51
CA ASP A 126 -4.54 7.20 -4.49
C ASP A 126 -5.10 8.49 -5.07
N ALA A 127 -4.35 9.14 -5.98
CA ALA A 127 -4.90 10.27 -6.70
C ALA A 127 -4.22 10.56 -8.05
N LEU A 128 -5.00 11.15 -8.95
CA LEU A 128 -4.54 11.87 -10.15
C LEU A 128 -4.64 13.37 -9.89
N GLY A 129 -3.51 14.06 -9.85
CA GLY A 129 -3.51 15.46 -9.48
C GLY A 129 -2.33 16.24 -9.99
N HIS A 130 -2.07 17.35 -9.32
CA HIS A 130 -0.88 18.16 -9.54
C HIS A 130 -0.16 18.31 -8.21
N LEU A 131 1.15 18.11 -8.24
CA LEU A 131 2.06 18.57 -7.20
C LEU A 131 2.77 19.82 -7.72
N ASP A 132 2.58 20.94 -7.04
CA ASP A 132 2.91 22.27 -7.53
C ASP A 132 2.18 22.54 -8.86
N SER A 133 2.89 22.66 -9.98
CA SER A 133 2.29 22.84 -11.31
C SER A 133 2.35 21.58 -12.19
N THR A 134 3.01 20.51 -11.72
CA THR A 134 3.23 19.29 -12.50
C THR A 134 2.10 18.28 -12.28
N ARG A 135 1.46 17.85 -13.38
CA ARG A 135 0.47 16.77 -13.34
C ARG A 135 1.19 15.45 -13.07
N CYS A 136 0.74 14.69 -12.07
CA CYS A 136 1.36 13.42 -11.68
C CYS A 136 0.36 12.45 -11.03
N LEU A 137 0.76 11.20 -10.96
CA LEU A 137 0.19 10.21 -10.07
C LEU A 137 0.67 10.50 -8.65
N LEU A 138 -0.25 10.47 -7.69
CA LEU A 138 0.04 10.73 -6.28
C LEU A 138 -0.21 9.47 -5.47
N GLU A 139 0.75 9.12 -4.64
CA GLU A 139 0.65 8.05 -3.65
C GLU A 139 0.79 8.65 -2.25
N TRP A 140 -0.09 8.28 -1.32
CA TRP A 140 -0.07 8.70 0.06
C TRP A 140 0.63 7.68 0.95
N LYS A 141 1.54 8.13 1.79
CA LYS A 141 2.14 7.27 2.83
C LYS A 141 2.07 7.93 4.19
N THR A 142 1.66 7.18 5.21
CA THR A 142 1.78 7.60 6.61
C THR A 142 2.89 6.81 7.29
N THR A 143 3.79 7.50 7.96
CA THR A 143 4.96 6.88 8.60
C THR A 143 5.36 7.65 9.86
N SER A 144 6.18 7.06 10.71
CA SER A 144 6.79 7.71 11.88
C SER A 144 8.11 8.44 11.54
N SER A 145 8.71 8.18 10.38
CA SER A 145 10.00 8.76 9.96
C SER A 145 9.95 9.21 8.51
N ARG A 146 10.83 10.16 8.16
CA ARG A 146 10.99 10.60 6.76
C ARG A 146 11.50 9.47 5.88
N TYR A 147 11.12 9.52 4.61
CA TYR A 147 11.74 8.70 3.59
C TYR A 147 13.10 9.28 3.18
N PRO A 148 14.05 8.43 2.79
CA PRO A 148 15.35 8.90 2.33
C PRO A 148 15.21 9.68 1.01
N GLU A 149 15.92 10.79 0.92
CA GLU A 149 16.00 11.62 -0.29
C GLU A 149 17.30 11.37 -1.06
N GLN A 150 18.21 10.65 -0.44
CA GLN A 150 19.50 10.28 -1.03
C GLN A 150 19.64 8.75 -1.07
N PRO A 151 20.29 8.19 -2.10
CA PRO A 151 20.82 8.90 -3.28
C PRO A 151 19.69 9.50 -4.15
N GLU A 152 20.03 10.57 -4.88
CA GLU A 152 19.10 11.17 -5.84
C GLU A 152 18.61 10.12 -6.85
N GLY A 153 17.32 10.18 -7.20
CA GLY A 153 16.70 9.19 -8.09
C GLY A 153 16.23 7.90 -7.40
N LEU A 154 16.50 7.70 -6.10
CA LEU A 154 16.08 6.49 -5.38
C LEU A 154 14.57 6.22 -5.52
N LEU A 155 13.74 7.26 -5.53
CA LEU A 155 12.29 7.14 -5.66
C LEU A 155 11.86 6.49 -6.98
N ALA A 156 12.63 6.66 -8.06
CA ALA A 156 12.33 6.02 -9.34
C ALA A 156 12.44 4.48 -9.31
N LEU A 157 13.01 3.94 -8.24
CA LEU A 157 13.10 2.51 -7.99
C LEU A 157 11.95 1.97 -7.13
N ASP A 158 11.03 2.83 -6.67
CA ASP A 158 9.86 2.36 -5.93
C ASP A 158 8.94 1.53 -6.85
N PRO A 159 8.78 0.23 -6.60
CA PRO A 159 8.08 -0.66 -7.52
C PRO A 159 6.58 -0.36 -7.61
N GLN A 160 5.98 0.27 -6.60
CA GLN A 160 4.58 0.68 -6.63
C GLN A 160 4.38 1.87 -7.58
N LEU A 161 5.28 2.85 -7.53
CA LEU A 161 5.24 4.00 -8.44
C LEU A 161 5.54 3.59 -9.89
N VAL A 162 6.48 2.67 -10.10
CA VAL A 162 6.75 2.09 -11.41
C VAL A 162 5.52 1.35 -11.94
N CYS A 163 4.86 0.56 -11.09
CA CYS A 163 3.60 -0.12 -11.41
C CYS A 163 2.52 0.87 -11.89
N TYR A 164 2.30 1.93 -11.15
CA TYR A 164 1.29 2.94 -11.51
C TYR A 164 1.59 3.61 -12.84
N SER A 165 2.86 3.98 -13.05
CA SER A 165 3.31 4.54 -14.33
C SER A 165 3.14 3.55 -15.49
N TRP A 166 3.44 2.27 -15.26
CA TRP A 166 3.26 1.22 -16.26
C TRP A 166 1.79 1.01 -16.64
N VAL A 167 0.88 0.97 -15.67
CA VAL A 167 -0.55 0.74 -15.94
C VAL A 167 -1.20 1.96 -16.61
N SER A 168 -0.86 3.19 -16.16
CA SER A 168 -1.50 4.43 -16.61
C SER A 168 -0.87 5.04 -17.86
N GLY A 169 0.42 4.76 -18.11
CA GLY A 169 1.23 5.47 -19.11
C GLY A 169 1.72 6.85 -18.66
N ILE A 170 1.35 7.33 -17.47
CA ILE A 170 1.80 8.62 -16.92
C ILE A 170 3.20 8.43 -16.32
N THR A 171 4.15 9.25 -16.75
CA THR A 171 5.55 9.16 -16.31
C THR A 171 5.82 9.85 -14.99
N GLU A 172 5.19 11.00 -14.75
CA GLU A 172 5.39 11.78 -13.53
C GLU A 172 4.65 11.16 -12.35
N VAL A 173 5.37 10.86 -11.29
CA VAL A 173 4.87 10.25 -10.07
C VAL A 173 5.35 11.00 -8.85
N ALA A 174 4.55 11.04 -7.80
CA ALA A 174 4.92 11.67 -6.56
C ALA A 174 4.45 10.84 -5.36
N LEU A 175 5.33 10.76 -4.37
CA LEU A 175 5.05 10.20 -3.07
C LEU A 175 4.87 11.34 -2.07
N VAL A 176 3.71 11.42 -1.45
CA VAL A 176 3.40 12.38 -0.39
C VAL A 176 3.41 11.66 0.93
N VAL A 177 4.42 11.94 1.74
CA VAL A 177 4.67 11.24 2.99
C VAL A 177 4.21 12.10 4.17
N PHE A 178 3.19 11.64 4.85
CA PHE A 178 2.65 12.22 6.08
C PHE A 178 3.40 11.64 7.27
N VAL A 179 4.35 12.40 7.81
CA VAL A 179 5.29 11.95 8.84
C VAL A 179 4.72 12.25 10.22
N ARG A 180 4.31 11.20 10.94
CA ARG A 180 3.78 11.24 12.30
C ARG A 180 4.94 11.27 13.30
N LYS A 181 5.37 12.45 13.68
CA LYS A 181 6.41 12.69 14.70
C LYS A 181 5.94 13.75 15.70
N ARG A 182 6.77 14.16 16.65
CA ARG A 182 6.40 15.16 17.66
C ARG A 182 5.89 16.46 17.04
N VAL A 183 6.52 16.90 15.95
CA VAL A 183 6.02 17.97 15.10
C VAL A 183 5.75 17.35 13.74
N PRO A 184 4.49 16.98 13.42
CA PRO A 184 4.15 16.33 12.16
C PRO A 184 4.56 17.17 10.95
N GLU A 185 4.96 16.52 9.87
CA GLU A 185 5.35 17.19 8.62
C GLU A 185 4.85 16.44 7.39
N ILE A 186 4.80 17.13 6.26
CA ILE A 186 4.50 16.53 4.96
C ILE A 186 5.77 16.63 4.12
N GLN A 187 6.23 15.48 3.63
CA GLN A 187 7.37 15.40 2.73
C GLN A 187 6.85 15.11 1.31
N TYR A 188 7.35 15.85 0.34
CA TYR A 188 6.97 15.70 -1.05
C TYR A 188 8.17 15.20 -1.85
N LEU A 189 8.05 13.99 -2.39
CA LEU A 189 9.06 13.37 -3.22
C LEU A 189 8.47 13.19 -4.62
N ARG A 190 9.19 13.61 -5.66
CA ARG A 190 8.75 13.49 -7.05
C ARG A 190 9.85 12.91 -7.91
N THR A 191 9.45 12.09 -8.87
CA THR A 191 10.35 11.52 -9.88
C THR A 191 9.60 11.26 -11.16
N SER A 192 10.34 10.97 -12.22
CA SER A 192 9.80 10.51 -13.50
C SER A 192 10.24 9.06 -13.74
N ILE A 193 9.31 8.21 -14.16
CA ILE A 193 9.56 6.81 -14.48
C ILE A 193 9.86 6.68 -15.97
N SER A 194 11.00 6.08 -16.30
CA SER A 194 11.43 5.89 -17.67
C SER A 194 10.60 4.81 -18.41
N GLU A 195 10.65 4.84 -19.73
CA GLU A 195 9.99 3.82 -20.54
C GLU A 195 10.63 2.43 -20.33
N GLU A 196 11.94 2.38 -20.13
CA GLU A 196 12.66 1.16 -19.80
C GLU A 196 12.18 0.54 -18.49
N GLN A 197 12.08 1.32 -17.42
CA GLN A 197 11.54 0.83 -16.14
C GLN A 197 10.12 0.30 -16.26
N ARG A 198 9.26 0.98 -17.02
CA ARG A 198 7.88 0.52 -17.27
C ARG A 198 7.85 -0.80 -18.04
N ARG A 199 8.68 -0.93 -19.08
CA ARG A 199 8.80 -2.15 -19.88
C ARG A 199 9.27 -3.33 -19.02
N ASP A 200 10.33 -3.11 -18.24
CA ASP A 200 10.93 -4.14 -17.38
C ASP A 200 9.94 -4.60 -16.30
N PHE A 201 9.19 -3.66 -15.71
CA PHE A 201 8.14 -3.99 -14.77
C PHE A 201 7.01 -4.81 -15.43
N GLY A 202 6.61 -4.47 -16.66
CA GLY A 202 5.64 -5.25 -17.41
C GLY A 202 6.08 -6.69 -17.63
N GLN A 203 7.33 -6.89 -18.05
CA GLN A 203 7.91 -8.24 -18.21
C GLN A 203 7.95 -9.01 -16.89
N LEU A 204 8.30 -8.32 -15.78
CA LEU A 204 8.31 -8.93 -14.45
C LEU A 204 6.91 -9.41 -14.04
N VAL A 205 5.86 -8.61 -14.31
CA VAL A 205 4.47 -8.99 -14.03
C VAL A 205 4.06 -10.19 -14.88
N GLU A 206 4.28 -10.16 -16.19
CA GLU A 206 3.93 -11.25 -17.11
C GLU A 206 4.61 -12.56 -16.72
N HIS A 207 5.90 -12.50 -16.39
CA HIS A 207 6.66 -13.66 -15.93
C HIS A 207 6.09 -14.21 -14.61
N SER A 208 5.82 -13.33 -13.64
CA SER A 208 5.26 -13.73 -12.34
C SER A 208 3.89 -14.39 -12.49
N VAL A 209 3.02 -13.82 -13.33
CA VAL A 209 1.70 -14.37 -13.61
C VAL A 209 1.82 -15.76 -14.26
N GLY A 210 2.71 -15.92 -15.24
CA GLY A 210 2.96 -17.22 -15.87
C GLY A 210 3.42 -18.27 -14.84
N GLN A 211 4.29 -17.91 -13.91
CA GLN A 211 4.74 -18.82 -12.84
C GLN A 211 3.61 -19.16 -11.87
N ILE A 212 2.76 -18.20 -11.50
CA ILE A 212 1.60 -18.43 -10.64
C ILE A 212 0.63 -19.41 -11.30
N GLU A 213 0.33 -19.21 -12.58
CA GLU A 213 -0.57 -20.09 -13.34
C GLU A 213 0.02 -21.49 -13.54
N ALA A 214 1.33 -21.60 -13.65
CA ALA A 214 2.05 -22.88 -13.67
C ALA A 214 2.16 -23.55 -12.28
N GLY A 215 1.59 -22.98 -11.23
CA GLY A 215 1.59 -23.56 -9.89
C GLY A 215 2.97 -23.55 -9.20
N GLN A 216 3.85 -22.64 -9.54
CA GLN A 216 5.20 -22.56 -9.00
C GLN A 216 5.24 -21.81 -7.66
N PHE A 217 5.18 -22.53 -6.54
CA PHE A 217 5.11 -21.94 -5.19
C PHE A 217 6.24 -22.40 -4.26
N LEU A 218 7.47 -22.43 -4.77
CA LEU A 218 8.64 -22.74 -3.95
C LEU A 218 8.93 -21.61 -2.95
N PRO A 219 9.42 -21.93 -1.74
CA PRO A 219 9.75 -20.90 -0.76
C PRO A 219 11.01 -20.14 -1.15
N HIS A 220 10.99 -18.83 -0.98
CA HIS A 220 12.19 -17.98 -1.01
C HIS A 220 12.65 -17.73 0.42
N SER A 221 13.51 -18.58 0.95
CA SER A 221 14.05 -18.41 2.31
C SER A 221 15.13 -17.32 2.40
N GLY A 222 15.58 -16.79 1.25
CA GLY A 222 16.69 -15.85 1.16
C GLY A 222 18.06 -16.57 1.26
N ILE A 223 19.11 -15.83 1.01
CA ILE A 223 20.48 -16.36 0.92
C ILE A 223 21.22 -16.26 2.28
N ARG A 224 20.79 -15.34 3.16
CA ARG A 224 21.49 -15.02 4.41
C ARG A 224 20.61 -15.26 5.62
N PHE A 225 20.96 -16.26 6.43
CA PHE A 225 20.33 -16.49 7.73
C PHE A 225 21.12 -15.73 8.83
N PRO A 226 20.45 -15.13 9.84
CA PRO A 226 19.01 -15.03 10.10
C PRO A 226 18.32 -13.83 9.42
N GLN A 227 18.98 -13.13 8.53
CA GLN A 227 18.48 -11.91 7.87
C GLN A 227 17.64 -12.24 6.63
N ASN A 228 16.88 -13.32 6.68
CA ASN A 228 15.97 -13.67 5.60
C ASN A 228 14.55 -13.16 5.89
N GLY A 229 13.73 -13.05 4.86
CA GLY A 229 12.35 -12.61 4.97
C GLY A 229 11.45 -13.52 5.82
N CYS A 230 11.92 -14.72 6.19
CA CYS A 230 11.16 -15.68 6.99
C CYS A 230 11.04 -15.27 8.46
N VAL A 231 12.04 -14.55 9.01
CA VAL A 231 12.04 -14.11 10.42
C VAL A 231 10.82 -13.27 10.77
N SER A 232 10.40 -12.41 9.85
CA SER A 232 9.22 -11.54 10.00
C SER A 232 8.00 -12.02 9.21
N CYS A 233 8.05 -13.22 8.64
CA CYS A 233 6.97 -13.75 7.81
C CYS A 233 5.80 -14.23 8.68
N PRO A 234 4.57 -13.74 8.48
CA PRO A 234 3.42 -14.18 9.26
C PRO A 234 3.11 -15.67 9.04
N TYR A 235 3.46 -16.22 7.88
CA TYR A 235 3.22 -17.60 7.50
C TYR A 235 4.31 -18.60 7.96
N LEU A 236 5.26 -18.15 8.78
CA LEU A 236 6.38 -18.98 9.25
C LEU A 236 5.90 -20.28 9.92
N GLY A 237 4.83 -20.21 10.71
CA GLY A 237 4.23 -21.36 11.37
C GLY A 237 3.80 -22.46 10.39
N LEU A 238 3.22 -22.09 9.23
CA LEU A 238 2.85 -23.03 8.18
C LEU A 238 4.08 -23.70 7.55
N CYS A 239 5.14 -22.95 7.32
CA CYS A 239 6.39 -23.49 6.75
C CYS A 239 7.13 -24.42 7.72
N LEU A 240 7.04 -24.17 9.02
CA LEU A 240 7.67 -25.00 10.07
C LEU A 240 6.78 -26.16 10.56
N GLY A 241 5.52 -26.24 10.12
CA GLY A 241 4.54 -27.19 10.66
C GLY A 241 4.18 -26.93 12.13
N SER A 242 4.34 -25.71 12.62
CA SER A 242 4.07 -25.34 14.00
C SER A 242 2.64 -24.85 14.18
N GLN A 243 1.77 -25.74 14.66
CA GLN A 243 0.37 -25.42 14.94
C GLN A 243 0.23 -24.25 15.93
N GLN A 244 1.09 -24.19 16.96
CA GLN A 244 1.10 -23.11 17.95
C GLN A 244 1.31 -21.72 17.29
N LEU A 245 2.27 -21.61 16.35
CA LEU A 245 2.52 -20.36 15.63
C LEU A 245 1.38 -20.00 14.67
N VAL A 246 0.79 -21.02 14.02
CA VAL A 246 -0.37 -20.81 13.13
C VAL A 246 -1.55 -20.29 13.95
N GLU A 247 -1.92 -20.95 15.04
CA GLU A 247 -3.03 -20.55 15.90
C GLU A 247 -2.81 -19.18 16.55
N ALA A 248 -1.57 -18.84 16.89
CA ALA A 248 -1.24 -17.53 17.46
C ALA A 248 -1.41 -16.38 16.47
N LYS A 249 -1.03 -16.58 15.20
CA LYS A 249 -0.88 -15.48 14.24
C LYS A 249 -1.85 -15.46 13.08
N LEU A 250 -2.45 -16.61 12.73
CA LEU A 250 -3.21 -16.74 11.50
C LEU A 250 -4.66 -17.12 11.74
N ILE A 251 -5.50 -16.66 10.83
CA ILE A 251 -6.89 -17.10 10.68
C ILE A 251 -7.10 -17.55 9.24
N ARG A 252 -7.93 -18.57 9.02
CA ARG A 252 -8.26 -19.02 7.67
C ARG A 252 -9.57 -18.38 7.23
N ARG A 253 -9.54 -17.66 6.11
CA ARG A 253 -10.71 -17.05 5.47
C ARG A 253 -10.71 -17.39 3.97
N PRO A 254 -11.22 -18.55 3.57
CA PRO A 254 -11.29 -18.93 2.16
C PRO A 254 -12.15 -17.93 1.37
N GLY A 255 -11.67 -17.48 0.20
CA GLY A 255 -12.41 -16.61 -0.70
C GLY A 255 -12.34 -15.11 -0.38
N ALA A 256 -11.62 -14.69 0.65
CA ALA A 256 -11.40 -13.26 0.89
C ALA A 256 -10.41 -12.69 -0.13
N SER A 257 -10.81 -11.65 -0.86
CA SER A 257 -9.96 -10.89 -1.77
C SER A 257 -9.30 -9.72 -1.04
N ASP A 258 -8.04 -9.41 -1.38
CA ASP A 258 -7.40 -8.17 -0.92
C ASP A 258 -8.04 -6.93 -1.54
N LEU A 259 -8.87 -7.11 -2.55
CA LEU A 259 -9.58 -6.02 -3.24
C LEU A 259 -10.90 -5.68 -2.55
N ASP A 260 -11.42 -6.57 -1.67
CA ASP A 260 -12.74 -6.36 -1.02
C ASP A 260 -12.83 -5.06 -0.21
N TRP A 261 -11.71 -4.54 0.29
CA TRP A 261 -11.70 -3.26 1.00
C TRP A 261 -11.65 -2.05 0.06
N LEU A 262 -11.14 -2.23 -1.16
CA LEU A 262 -11.05 -1.18 -2.19
C LEU A 262 -12.40 -0.95 -2.86
N ASP A 263 -13.22 -2.01 -2.98
CA ASP A 263 -14.57 -1.90 -3.51
C ASP A 263 -15.50 -1.05 -2.59
N GLN A 264 -15.09 -0.82 -1.32
CA GLN A 264 -15.80 0.08 -0.39
C GLN A 264 -15.63 1.58 -0.72
N PHE A 265 -14.79 1.94 -1.68
CA PHE A 265 -14.66 3.33 -2.16
C PHE A 265 -15.54 3.63 -3.39
N ASP A 266 -16.17 2.62 -3.97
CA ASP A 266 -17.03 2.77 -5.16
C ASP A 266 -18.50 3.18 -4.82
N GLU A 267 -18.87 3.32 -3.52
CA GLU A 267 -20.12 3.88 -3.03
C GLU A 267 -19.94 5.35 -2.58
#